data_665a700c8cd301756b4240af4ca46d0c
#
_entry.id   665a700c8cd301756b4240af4ca46d0c
#
_cell.length_a   1.000
_cell.length_b   1.000
_cell.length_c   1.000
_cell.angle_alpha   90.00
_cell.angle_beta   90.00
_cell.angle_gamma   90.00
#
_symmetry.space_group_name_H-M   'P 1'
#
loop_
_entity.id
_entity.type
_entity.pdbx_description
1 polymer ?
#
loop_
_entity_poly.entity_id
_entity_poly.type
_entity_poly.pdbx_seq_one_letter_code
_entity_poly.pdbx_strand_id
1 'polypeptide(L)'
;MKAKSKKKKLASAPLFVAHKLAHHFAGQPLEQLVTASRTFPVSALVDLQAALDAIFSEQFHGELIGLHRRFGHETMTFSELLTTDNYAALIAPLQHFEIDIGDAVPARCLKSGLWLAVKGQVRFAVLLSPGINYGRQTGMHVEIAVPPGDQGAALSRKLFDELDRLVRRASSYRGKVISLEQTDDYSGHAGSVKVHKLRSVGSNELILPARTLQLLERNVSGFIKQRPHLRKLGMPVKKGLLFYGPPGTGKTHTIHYLASQLPDHTTLLITAEQVGLLDHYFQLARFLQPAIVVIEDADLIARSRESMGGPCEESLLNKLLNEMDGLREDAEVIFVLTTNRPQQLEAAIASRPGRIDQTIEFPLPDADGRKQLVHLYACGLELPDSVVGEIVQRTESASGAFIKELMRRSAQFCLQDGHAGRLTLEDLSAALDEMLFSGGSLNVKLLGGPQPSAAGGTGL
;
A
#
# COMPACT_ATOMS: atom_id res chain seq x y z
N MET A 1 -46.16 -24.71 -50.91
CA MET A 1 -44.76 -24.33 -51.16
C MET A 1 -44.53 -22.94 -50.62
N LYS A 2 -43.88 -22.81 -49.45
CA LYS A 2 -43.47 -21.52 -48.87
C LYS A 2 -41.96 -21.42 -48.90
N ALA A 3 -41.43 -20.54 -49.73
CA ALA A 3 -40.02 -20.25 -49.85
C ALA A 3 -39.54 -19.55 -48.58
N LYS A 4 -38.65 -20.17 -47.80
CA LYS A 4 -37.93 -19.54 -46.69
C LYS A 4 -36.77 -18.70 -47.26
N SER A 5 -36.94 -17.38 -47.29
CA SER A 5 -35.88 -16.42 -47.54
C SER A 5 -34.89 -16.49 -46.38
N LYS A 6 -33.70 -17.09 -46.59
CA LYS A 6 -32.55 -16.96 -45.71
C LYS A 6 -31.93 -15.57 -45.88
N LYS A 7 -32.22 -14.64 -44.95
CA LYS A 7 -31.42 -13.44 -44.79
C LYS A 7 -30.01 -13.85 -44.35
N LYS A 8 -29.04 -13.86 -45.29
CA LYS A 8 -27.62 -13.86 -44.99
C LYS A 8 -27.34 -12.56 -44.22
N LYS A 9 -27.02 -12.67 -42.91
CA LYS A 9 -26.34 -11.59 -42.20
C LYS A 9 -25.02 -11.34 -42.92
N LEU A 10 -24.86 -10.21 -43.60
CA LEU A 10 -23.58 -9.71 -44.05
C LEU A 10 -22.74 -9.52 -42.76
N ALA A 11 -21.70 -10.34 -42.57
CA ALA A 11 -20.64 -10.03 -41.63
C ALA A 11 -20.00 -8.73 -42.18
N SER A 12 -20.14 -7.63 -41.44
CA SER A 12 -19.41 -6.40 -41.75
C SER A 12 -17.91 -6.71 -41.80
N ALA A 13 -17.22 -6.18 -42.80
CA ALA A 13 -15.76 -6.31 -42.89
C ALA A 13 -15.11 -5.82 -41.60
N PRO A 14 -14.02 -6.44 -41.14
CA PRO A 14 -13.35 -6.03 -39.90
C PRO A 14 -12.89 -4.57 -40.01
N LEU A 15 -13.25 -3.75 -39.02
CA LEU A 15 -12.87 -2.33 -38.96
C LEU A 15 -11.44 -2.22 -38.42
N PHE A 16 -10.47 -2.09 -39.31
CA PHE A 16 -9.09 -1.88 -38.94
C PHE A 16 -8.84 -0.47 -38.40
N VAL A 17 -8.06 -0.36 -37.31
CA VAL A 17 -7.65 0.92 -36.73
C VAL A 17 -6.86 1.76 -37.75
N ALA A 18 -6.03 1.13 -38.57
CA ALA A 18 -5.25 1.77 -39.63
C ALA A 18 -6.12 2.63 -40.57
N HIS A 19 -7.32 2.13 -41.01
CA HIS A 19 -8.21 2.89 -41.86
C HIS A 19 -8.77 4.14 -41.17
N LYS A 20 -9.08 4.04 -39.88
CA LYS A 20 -9.55 5.17 -39.07
C LYS A 20 -8.45 6.21 -38.88
N LEU A 21 -7.21 5.79 -38.64
CA LEU A 21 -6.05 6.67 -38.55
C LEU A 21 -5.78 7.39 -39.88
N ALA A 22 -5.81 6.66 -41.02
CA ALA A 22 -5.64 7.27 -42.34
C ALA A 22 -6.69 8.36 -42.63
N HIS A 23 -7.94 8.13 -42.21
CA HIS A 23 -9.00 9.14 -42.32
C HIS A 23 -8.75 10.32 -41.37
N HIS A 24 -8.32 10.05 -40.12
CA HIS A 24 -8.06 11.10 -39.13
C HIS A 24 -6.91 12.02 -39.59
N PHE A 25 -5.79 11.44 -40.04
CA PHE A 25 -4.62 12.17 -40.52
C PHE A 25 -4.68 12.53 -42.00
N ALA A 26 -5.90 12.65 -42.57
CA ALA A 26 -6.10 12.90 -44.01
C ALA A 26 -5.14 13.94 -44.58
N GLY A 27 -4.36 13.53 -45.61
CA GLY A 27 -3.33 14.36 -46.24
C GLY A 27 -1.92 14.21 -45.67
N GLN A 28 -1.74 13.47 -44.57
CA GLN A 28 -0.45 13.17 -43.97
C GLN A 28 -0.15 11.66 -44.10
N PRO A 29 0.96 11.24 -44.74
CA PRO A 29 1.38 9.84 -44.74
C PRO A 29 1.61 9.34 -43.31
N LEU A 30 1.00 8.19 -42.94
CA LEU A 30 1.05 7.66 -41.59
C LEU A 30 2.50 7.28 -41.18
N GLU A 31 3.32 6.87 -42.15
CA GLU A 31 4.73 6.48 -41.97
C GLU A 31 5.62 7.68 -41.61
N GLN A 32 5.16 8.89 -41.83
CA GLN A 32 5.85 10.14 -41.49
C GLN A 32 5.49 10.67 -40.11
N LEU A 33 4.50 10.09 -39.45
CA LEU A 33 4.14 10.51 -38.09
C LEU A 33 5.29 10.27 -37.13
N VAL A 34 5.46 11.19 -36.22
CA VAL A 34 6.47 11.09 -35.14
C VAL A 34 5.73 10.65 -33.87
N THR A 35 6.23 9.62 -33.23
CA THR A 35 5.68 9.13 -31.97
C THR A 35 6.61 9.44 -30.80
N ALA A 36 6.04 9.72 -29.65
CA ALA A 36 6.72 9.80 -28.38
C ALA A 36 5.95 8.99 -27.34
N SER A 37 6.65 8.25 -26.51
CA SER A 37 6.01 7.36 -25.55
C SER A 37 6.53 7.57 -24.12
N ARG A 38 5.67 7.23 -23.15
CA ARG A 38 5.99 7.22 -21.73
C ARG A 38 5.24 6.09 -21.04
N THR A 39 5.92 5.42 -20.10
CA THR A 39 5.30 4.37 -19.28
C THR A 39 5.03 4.90 -17.88
N PHE A 40 3.80 4.74 -17.42
CA PHE A 40 3.35 5.06 -16.08
C PHE A 40 3.24 3.77 -15.26
N PRO A 41 3.59 3.77 -13.96
CA PRO A 41 3.45 2.58 -13.12
C PRO A 41 1.97 2.16 -13.01
N VAL A 42 1.72 0.87 -12.78
CA VAL A 42 0.33 0.35 -12.61
C VAL A 42 -0.40 1.07 -11.47
N SER A 43 0.30 1.43 -10.42
CA SER A 43 -0.23 2.20 -9.29
C SER A 43 -0.75 3.59 -9.66
N ALA A 44 -0.32 4.15 -10.79
CA ALA A 44 -0.80 5.44 -11.29
C ALA A 44 -1.99 5.31 -12.26
N LEU A 45 -2.47 4.10 -12.54
CA LEU A 45 -3.49 3.86 -13.57
C LEU A 45 -4.77 4.66 -13.36
N VAL A 46 -5.29 4.71 -12.13
CA VAL A 46 -6.51 5.48 -11.81
C VAL A 46 -6.30 6.97 -12.04
N ASP A 47 -5.16 7.48 -11.57
CA ASP A 47 -4.80 8.88 -11.70
C ASP A 47 -4.50 9.25 -13.15
N LEU A 48 -3.89 8.34 -13.92
CA LEU A 48 -3.65 8.48 -15.35
C LEU A 48 -4.98 8.52 -16.14
N GLN A 49 -5.93 7.64 -15.81
CA GLN A 49 -7.27 7.67 -16.42
C GLN A 49 -7.96 9.00 -16.15
N ALA A 50 -7.98 9.45 -14.91
CA ALA A 50 -8.57 10.75 -14.55
C ALA A 50 -7.89 11.93 -15.27
N ALA A 51 -6.57 11.88 -15.43
CA ALA A 51 -5.81 12.89 -16.16
C ALA A 51 -6.16 12.89 -17.67
N LEU A 52 -6.26 11.70 -18.29
CA LEU A 52 -6.67 11.58 -19.69
C LEU A 52 -8.10 12.07 -19.88
N ASP A 53 -9.02 11.67 -19.01
CA ASP A 53 -10.41 12.13 -19.07
C ASP A 53 -10.52 13.65 -18.95
N ALA A 54 -9.79 14.28 -18.01
CA ALA A 54 -9.75 15.73 -17.88
C ALA A 54 -9.18 16.43 -19.14
N ILE A 55 -8.07 15.94 -19.68
CA ILE A 55 -7.45 16.50 -20.88
C ILE A 55 -8.39 16.42 -22.09
N PHE A 56 -9.02 15.26 -22.30
CA PHE A 56 -9.86 15.04 -23.49
C PHE A 56 -11.31 15.54 -23.34
N SER A 57 -11.80 15.76 -22.12
CA SER A 57 -13.10 16.42 -21.90
C SER A 57 -13.01 17.94 -21.91
N GLU A 58 -11.94 18.51 -21.33
CA GLU A 58 -11.85 19.95 -21.10
C GLU A 58 -11.05 20.70 -22.18
N GLN A 59 -9.98 20.06 -22.71
CA GLN A 59 -9.04 20.76 -23.60
C GLN A 59 -9.15 20.34 -25.05
N PHE A 60 -9.57 19.10 -25.34
CA PHE A 60 -9.65 18.56 -26.70
C PHE A 60 -10.94 17.79 -26.91
N HIS A 61 -11.69 18.18 -27.93
CA HIS A 61 -12.79 17.34 -28.43
C HIS A 61 -12.19 16.23 -29.29
N GLY A 62 -12.03 15.04 -28.69
CA GLY A 62 -11.48 13.87 -29.37
C GLY A 62 -12.46 12.71 -29.40
N GLU A 63 -12.37 11.91 -30.46
CA GLU A 63 -13.08 10.62 -30.55
C GLU A 63 -12.24 9.55 -29.83
N LEU A 64 -12.83 8.87 -28.83
CA LEU A 64 -12.22 7.73 -28.17
C LEU A 64 -12.73 6.45 -28.79
N ILE A 65 -11.83 5.58 -29.25
CA ILE A 65 -12.14 4.25 -29.80
C ILE A 65 -11.48 3.16 -28.99
N GLY A 66 -12.21 2.05 -28.78
CA GLY A 66 -11.69 0.84 -28.15
C GLY A 66 -10.87 0.02 -29.14
N LEU A 67 -9.89 -0.70 -28.63
CA LEU A 67 -8.93 -1.49 -29.38
C LEU A 67 -9.03 -2.96 -29.01
N HIS A 68 -8.87 -3.83 -30.02
CA HIS A 68 -8.72 -5.28 -29.86
C HIS A 68 -7.57 -5.80 -30.69
N ARG A 69 -6.69 -6.58 -30.04
CA ARG A 69 -5.58 -7.31 -30.68
C ARG A 69 -5.69 -8.79 -30.35
N ARG A 70 -5.49 -9.65 -31.35
CA ARG A 70 -5.62 -11.11 -31.20
C ARG A 70 -4.53 -11.73 -30.32
N PHE A 71 -3.32 -11.16 -30.34
CA PHE A 71 -2.16 -11.66 -29.59
C PHE A 71 -1.55 -10.52 -28.77
N GLY A 72 -1.31 -10.73 -27.48
CA GLY A 72 -1.01 -9.65 -26.55
C GLY A 72 0.14 -9.95 -25.58
N HIS A 73 1.27 -10.48 -26.05
CA HIS A 73 2.42 -10.77 -25.18
C HIS A 73 3.39 -9.60 -25.02
N GLU A 74 3.23 -8.54 -25.81
CA GLU A 74 4.06 -7.35 -25.79
C GLU A 74 3.20 -6.09 -25.70
N THR A 75 3.83 -4.94 -25.36
CA THR A 75 3.17 -3.64 -25.38
C THR A 75 2.63 -3.31 -26.77
N MET A 76 1.36 -2.94 -26.87
CA MET A 76 0.81 -2.44 -28.13
C MET A 76 1.36 -1.03 -28.38
N THR A 77 2.03 -0.87 -29.52
CA THR A 77 2.61 0.41 -29.97
C THR A 77 1.81 1.02 -31.12
N PHE A 78 2.04 2.31 -31.37
CA PHE A 78 1.38 3.00 -32.48
C PHE A 78 1.73 2.37 -33.84
N SER A 79 2.95 1.87 -34.01
CA SER A 79 3.37 1.22 -35.25
C SER A 79 2.53 -0.01 -35.61
N GLU A 80 2.08 -0.77 -34.59
CA GLU A 80 1.19 -1.92 -34.81
C GLU A 80 -0.21 -1.51 -35.26
N LEU A 81 -0.65 -0.30 -34.94
CA LEU A 81 -1.95 0.22 -35.36
C LEU A 81 -1.99 0.55 -36.86
N LEU A 82 -0.85 0.66 -37.51
CA LEU A 82 -0.74 1.01 -38.93
C LEU A 82 -0.88 -0.21 -39.85
N THR A 83 -0.83 -1.43 -39.32
CA THR A 83 -0.88 -2.67 -40.11
C THR A 83 -2.34 -3.05 -40.44
N THR A 84 -2.49 -3.77 -41.55
CA THR A 84 -3.79 -4.32 -42.01
C THR A 84 -3.73 -5.83 -42.24
N ASP A 85 -2.71 -6.48 -41.74
CA ASP A 85 -2.47 -7.93 -41.81
C ASP A 85 -3.31 -8.72 -40.80
N ASN A 86 -2.98 -10.02 -40.64
CA ASN A 86 -3.66 -10.91 -39.68
C ASN A 86 -3.44 -10.54 -38.20
N TYR A 87 -2.46 -9.68 -37.91
CA TYR A 87 -2.12 -9.19 -36.57
C TYR A 87 -2.65 -7.77 -36.32
N ALA A 88 -3.30 -7.17 -37.30
CA ALA A 88 -3.81 -5.81 -37.24
C ALA A 88 -4.73 -5.58 -36.06
N ALA A 89 -4.61 -4.42 -35.44
CA ALA A 89 -5.53 -3.96 -34.41
C ALA A 89 -6.91 -3.63 -35.01
N LEU A 90 -7.95 -4.09 -34.36
CA LEU A 90 -9.34 -3.89 -34.74
C LEU A 90 -10.01 -2.86 -33.82
N ILE A 91 -10.95 -2.10 -34.37
CA ILE A 91 -11.84 -1.27 -33.58
C ILE A 91 -12.80 -2.19 -32.82
N ALA A 92 -12.92 -1.99 -31.51
CA ALA A 92 -13.75 -2.78 -30.61
C ALA A 92 -14.51 -1.87 -29.64
N PRO A 93 -15.51 -2.39 -28.93
CA PRO A 93 -16.10 -1.67 -27.82
C PRO A 93 -15.04 -1.32 -26.75
N LEU A 94 -15.23 -0.19 -26.07
CA LEU A 94 -14.39 0.21 -24.94
C LEU A 94 -14.43 -0.84 -23.85
N GLN A 95 -13.27 -1.32 -23.43
CA GLN A 95 -13.11 -2.26 -22.34
C GLN A 95 -12.56 -1.55 -21.11
N HIS A 96 -13.17 -1.81 -19.97
CA HIS A 96 -12.76 -1.23 -18.70
C HIS A 96 -12.52 -2.34 -17.68
N PHE A 97 -11.69 -2.06 -16.69
CA PHE A 97 -11.63 -2.79 -15.43
C PHE A 97 -11.97 -1.84 -14.29
N GLU A 98 -12.45 -2.41 -13.21
CA GLU A 98 -12.76 -1.71 -11.98
C GLU A 98 -11.64 -1.94 -10.97
N ILE A 99 -11.17 -0.87 -10.35
CA ILE A 99 -10.07 -0.88 -9.39
C ILE A 99 -10.62 -0.37 -8.06
N ASP A 100 -10.49 -1.18 -7.01
CA ASP A 100 -10.83 -0.75 -5.65
C ASP A 100 -9.77 0.25 -5.17
N ILE A 101 -10.18 1.49 -4.97
CA ILE A 101 -9.36 2.57 -4.42
C ILE A 101 -9.76 2.90 -2.98
N GLY A 102 -10.57 2.04 -2.33
CA GLY A 102 -11.06 2.25 -0.97
C GLY A 102 -12.27 3.18 -0.84
N ASP A 103 -12.75 3.74 -1.94
CA ASP A 103 -13.95 4.57 -1.97
C ASP A 103 -15.23 3.70 -2.08
N ALA A 104 -16.41 4.32 -1.97
CA ALA A 104 -17.68 3.59 -2.05
C ALA A 104 -17.92 2.95 -3.42
N VAL A 105 -17.34 3.52 -4.48
CA VAL A 105 -17.45 3.05 -5.85
C VAL A 105 -16.04 2.81 -6.41
N PRO A 106 -15.76 1.63 -6.98
CA PRO A 106 -14.48 1.36 -7.63
C PRO A 106 -14.21 2.33 -8.78
N ALA A 107 -12.94 2.67 -8.99
CA ALA A 107 -12.53 3.48 -10.14
C ALA A 107 -12.58 2.65 -11.41
N ARG A 108 -13.18 3.23 -12.46
CA ARG A 108 -13.33 2.58 -13.76
C ARG A 108 -12.24 3.06 -14.71
N CYS A 109 -11.33 2.18 -15.11
CA CYS A 109 -10.19 2.49 -15.96
C CYS A 109 -10.25 1.76 -17.29
N LEU A 110 -9.83 2.41 -18.37
CA LEU A 110 -9.71 1.80 -19.69
C LEU A 110 -8.61 0.73 -19.71
N LYS A 111 -8.89 -0.41 -20.30
CA LYS A 111 -7.88 -1.45 -20.58
C LYS A 111 -6.93 -1.00 -21.68
N SER A 112 -7.49 -0.46 -22.75
CA SER A 112 -6.77 0.16 -23.87
C SER A 112 -7.71 1.10 -24.61
N GLY A 113 -7.16 2.14 -25.24
CA GLY A 113 -7.95 3.09 -26.01
C GLY A 113 -7.08 3.98 -26.89
N LEU A 114 -7.69 4.53 -27.93
CA LEU A 114 -7.05 5.46 -28.84
C LEU A 114 -7.91 6.72 -28.95
N TRP A 115 -7.39 7.85 -28.52
CA TRP A 115 -7.99 9.15 -28.72
C TRP A 115 -7.50 9.74 -30.03
N LEU A 116 -8.44 10.19 -30.86
CA LEU A 116 -8.20 10.93 -32.09
C LEU A 116 -8.65 12.36 -31.87
N ALA A 117 -7.75 13.32 -31.87
CA ALA A 117 -8.04 14.69 -31.49
C ALA A 117 -7.37 15.73 -32.41
N VAL A 118 -7.83 16.97 -32.31
CA VAL A 118 -7.32 18.11 -33.09
C VAL A 118 -7.03 19.28 -32.16
N LYS A 119 -5.91 19.95 -32.35
CA LYS A 119 -5.56 21.21 -31.70
C LYS A 119 -5.17 22.26 -32.76
N GLY A 120 -6.02 23.23 -32.96
CA GLY A 120 -5.84 24.17 -34.08
C GLY A 120 -5.85 23.44 -35.42
N GLN A 121 -4.72 23.42 -36.11
CA GLN A 121 -4.57 22.68 -37.36
C GLN A 121 -3.84 21.34 -37.21
N VAL A 122 -3.33 21.03 -35.99
CA VAL A 122 -2.57 19.83 -35.73
C VAL A 122 -3.52 18.69 -35.34
N ARG A 123 -3.57 17.66 -36.16
CA ARG A 123 -4.23 16.39 -35.83
C ARG A 123 -3.24 15.49 -35.09
N PHE A 124 -3.67 14.85 -34.02
CA PHE A 124 -2.84 13.96 -33.23
C PHE A 124 -3.65 12.78 -32.70
N ALA A 125 -2.95 11.73 -32.29
CA ALA A 125 -3.55 10.57 -31.65
C ALA A 125 -2.82 10.21 -30.37
N VAL A 126 -3.55 9.69 -29.37
CA VAL A 126 -2.98 9.22 -28.11
C VAL A 126 -3.44 7.79 -27.88
N LEU A 127 -2.49 6.87 -27.85
CA LEU A 127 -2.70 5.47 -27.54
C LEU A 127 -2.45 5.24 -26.03
N LEU A 128 -3.41 4.61 -25.36
CA LEU A 128 -3.25 4.02 -24.05
C LEU A 128 -3.27 2.51 -24.19
N SER A 129 -2.26 1.81 -23.68
CA SER A 129 -2.21 0.36 -23.70
C SER A 129 -1.47 -0.18 -22.45
N PRO A 130 -1.69 -1.44 -22.04
CA PRO A 130 -0.87 -2.07 -21.04
C PRO A 130 0.59 -2.11 -21.49
N GLY A 131 1.50 -1.64 -20.65
CA GLY A 131 2.93 -1.83 -20.82
C GLY A 131 3.30 -3.26 -20.44
N ILE A 132 3.65 -4.10 -21.42
CA ILE A 132 3.93 -5.52 -21.24
C ILE A 132 5.38 -5.80 -21.63
N ASN A 133 6.09 -6.51 -20.77
CA ASN A 133 7.44 -6.99 -21.04
C ASN A 133 7.50 -8.48 -20.70
N TYR A 134 7.82 -9.33 -21.69
CA TYR A 134 7.81 -10.79 -21.58
C TYR A 134 6.52 -11.37 -20.96
N GLY A 135 5.36 -10.86 -21.41
CA GLY A 135 4.05 -11.28 -20.90
C GLY A 135 3.66 -10.71 -19.52
N ARG A 136 4.53 -9.93 -18.88
CA ARG A 136 4.25 -9.28 -17.59
C ARG A 136 3.87 -7.81 -17.78
N GLN A 137 2.79 -7.39 -17.16
CA GLN A 137 2.43 -5.98 -17.17
C GLN A 137 3.38 -5.19 -16.25
N THR A 138 4.11 -4.23 -16.83
CA THR A 138 5.08 -3.37 -16.11
C THR A 138 4.54 -1.98 -15.82
N GLY A 139 3.40 -1.63 -16.44
CA GLY A 139 2.79 -0.32 -16.28
C GLY A 139 1.70 -0.08 -17.31
N MET A 140 1.38 1.20 -17.50
CA MET A 140 0.54 1.69 -18.60
C MET A 140 1.38 2.50 -19.56
N HIS A 141 1.34 2.11 -20.82
CA HIS A 141 2.03 2.77 -21.91
C HIS A 141 1.14 3.83 -22.53
N VAL A 142 1.63 5.04 -22.61
CA VAL A 142 0.99 6.15 -23.35
C VAL A 142 1.90 6.54 -24.49
N GLU A 143 1.39 6.52 -25.71
CA GLU A 143 2.12 6.92 -26.91
C GLU A 143 1.33 7.99 -27.67
N ILE A 144 1.99 9.10 -28.00
CA ILE A 144 1.41 10.24 -28.69
C ILE A 144 1.98 10.30 -30.09
N ALA A 145 1.14 10.24 -31.10
CA ALA A 145 1.49 10.38 -32.51
C ALA A 145 1.07 11.75 -33.04
N VAL A 146 2.01 12.45 -33.67
CA VAL A 146 1.85 13.81 -34.21
C VAL A 146 2.47 13.90 -35.60
N PRO A 147 2.04 14.87 -36.44
CA PRO A 147 2.75 15.21 -37.67
C PRO A 147 4.19 15.66 -37.38
N PRO A 148 5.13 15.45 -38.34
CA PRO A 148 6.50 15.92 -38.18
C PRO A 148 6.58 17.45 -38.12
N GLY A 149 7.65 17.94 -37.45
CA GLY A 149 7.94 19.36 -37.29
C GLY A 149 7.72 19.90 -35.90
N ASP A 150 8.13 21.17 -35.68
CA ASP A 150 8.21 21.80 -34.37
C ASP A 150 6.85 21.87 -33.64
N GLN A 151 5.76 22.10 -34.37
CA GLN A 151 4.42 22.20 -33.77
C GLN A 151 3.96 20.85 -33.19
N GLY A 152 4.19 19.74 -33.91
CA GLY A 152 3.88 18.39 -33.43
C GLY A 152 4.74 18.04 -32.21
N ALA A 153 6.04 18.27 -32.27
CA ALA A 153 6.95 18.00 -31.18
C ALA A 153 6.61 18.82 -29.92
N ALA A 154 6.30 20.11 -30.07
CA ALA A 154 5.89 20.97 -28.96
C ALA A 154 4.55 20.51 -28.33
N LEU A 155 3.59 20.07 -29.16
CA LEU A 155 2.31 19.54 -28.69
C LEU A 155 2.52 18.25 -27.85
N SER A 156 3.28 17.30 -28.38
CA SER A 156 3.55 16.02 -27.69
C SER A 156 4.23 16.25 -26.33
N ARG A 157 5.26 17.13 -26.29
CA ARG A 157 5.93 17.50 -25.03
C ARG A 157 4.95 18.11 -24.04
N LYS A 158 4.16 19.10 -24.48
CA LYS A 158 3.17 19.76 -23.62
C LYS A 158 2.13 18.79 -23.06
N LEU A 159 1.67 17.81 -23.85
CA LEU A 159 0.73 16.80 -23.39
C LEU A 159 1.34 15.89 -22.32
N PHE A 160 2.58 15.43 -22.50
CA PHE A 160 3.25 14.64 -21.47
C PHE A 160 3.52 15.42 -20.19
N ASP A 161 3.93 16.69 -20.30
CA ASP A 161 4.14 17.55 -19.13
C ASP A 161 2.83 17.76 -18.36
N GLU A 162 1.72 17.92 -19.07
CA GLU A 162 0.40 18.07 -18.47
C GLU A 162 -0.08 16.76 -17.82
N LEU A 163 0.09 15.61 -18.50
CA LEU A 163 -0.21 14.29 -17.92
C LEU A 163 0.59 14.07 -16.62
N ASP A 164 1.90 14.32 -16.64
CA ASP A 164 2.73 14.19 -15.45
C ASP A 164 2.26 15.10 -14.33
N ARG A 165 1.90 16.35 -14.67
CA ARG A 165 1.42 17.32 -13.69
C ARG A 165 0.12 16.87 -13.04
N LEU A 166 -0.83 16.37 -13.83
CA LEU A 166 -2.13 15.91 -13.35
C LEU A 166 -1.98 14.63 -12.53
N VAL A 167 -1.23 13.64 -13.04
CA VAL A 167 -0.99 12.38 -12.33
C VAL A 167 -0.28 12.63 -10.98
N ARG A 168 0.72 13.54 -10.94
CA ARG A 168 1.41 13.89 -9.67
C ARG A 168 0.51 14.62 -8.67
N ARG A 169 -0.53 15.32 -9.11
CA ARG A 169 -1.50 16.02 -8.26
C ARG A 169 -2.66 15.15 -7.82
N ALA A 170 -2.86 14.05 -8.52
CA ALA A 170 -3.98 13.18 -8.27
C ALA A 170 -3.87 12.47 -6.90
N SER A 171 -5.01 12.07 -6.36
CA SER A 171 -5.17 11.71 -4.96
C SER A 171 -5.79 10.33 -4.74
N SER A 172 -5.87 9.48 -5.79
CA SER A 172 -6.58 8.20 -5.70
C SER A 172 -6.10 7.33 -4.53
N TYR A 173 -4.80 7.35 -4.25
CA TYR A 173 -4.21 6.60 -3.12
C TYR A 173 -3.58 7.48 -2.04
N ARG A 174 -3.51 8.81 -2.26
CA ARG A 174 -2.92 9.72 -1.27
C ARG A 174 -3.77 9.78 -0.01
N GLY A 175 -3.09 9.83 1.14
CA GLY A 175 -3.75 9.85 2.44
C GLY A 175 -4.40 8.52 2.84
N LYS A 176 -4.26 7.46 2.03
CA LYS A 176 -4.82 6.13 2.33
C LYS A 176 -3.75 5.20 2.91
N VAL A 177 -4.21 4.16 3.57
CA VAL A 177 -3.35 3.06 4.03
C VAL A 177 -3.39 1.97 2.98
N ILE A 178 -2.26 1.63 2.39
CA ILE A 178 -2.18 0.73 1.25
C ILE A 178 -1.08 -0.32 1.41
N SER A 179 -1.26 -1.45 0.74
CA SER A 179 -0.21 -2.45 0.51
C SER A 179 -0.24 -2.92 -0.94
N LEU A 180 0.83 -3.55 -1.37
CA LEU A 180 0.89 -4.23 -2.67
C LEU A 180 0.57 -5.71 -2.48
N GLU A 181 -0.30 -6.26 -3.33
CA GLU A 181 -0.56 -7.70 -3.35
C GLU A 181 0.44 -8.38 -4.27
N GLN A 182 1.05 -9.47 -3.79
CA GLN A 182 1.72 -10.41 -4.68
C GLN A 182 0.64 -11.17 -5.46
N THR A 183 0.67 -11.11 -6.76
CA THR A 183 -0.16 -12.01 -7.56
C THR A 183 0.60 -13.32 -7.71
N ASP A 184 0.07 -14.39 -7.10
CA ASP A 184 0.53 -15.77 -7.31
C ASP A 184 0.24 -16.27 -8.73
N ASP A 185 -0.32 -15.42 -9.56
CA ASP A 185 -0.79 -15.76 -10.87
C ASP A 185 0.33 -15.59 -11.90
N TYR A 186 0.58 -16.62 -12.70
CA TYR A 186 1.41 -16.56 -13.90
C TYR A 186 0.98 -15.49 -14.91
N SER A 187 -0.10 -14.75 -14.62
CA SER A 187 -0.64 -13.63 -15.42
C SER A 187 0.26 -12.39 -15.46
N GLY A 188 1.30 -12.34 -14.62
CA GLY A 188 2.32 -11.28 -14.67
C GLY A 188 1.83 -9.86 -14.36
N HIS A 189 0.72 -9.72 -13.66
CA HIS A 189 0.30 -8.41 -13.20
C HIS A 189 1.25 -7.94 -12.08
N ALA A 190 1.82 -6.76 -12.23
CA ALA A 190 2.46 -6.06 -11.11
C ALA A 190 1.40 -5.90 -10.02
N GLY A 191 1.75 -6.27 -8.80
CA GLY A 191 0.82 -6.40 -7.70
C GLY A 191 -0.21 -5.28 -7.63
N SER A 192 -1.46 -5.64 -7.49
CA SER A 192 -2.55 -4.68 -7.30
C SER A 192 -2.31 -3.89 -6.00
N VAL A 193 -2.73 -2.63 -6.00
CA VAL A 193 -2.72 -1.83 -4.78
C VAL A 193 -3.97 -2.19 -3.98
N LYS A 194 -3.78 -2.67 -2.76
CA LYS A 194 -4.84 -2.94 -1.80
C LYS A 194 -4.99 -1.79 -0.82
N VAL A 195 -6.18 -1.25 -0.71
CA VAL A 195 -6.50 -0.20 0.26
C VAL A 195 -7.06 -0.82 1.55
N HIS A 196 -6.45 -0.48 2.67
CA HIS A 196 -6.87 -0.94 3.99
C HIS A 196 -7.78 0.10 4.65
N LYS A 197 -9.02 -0.29 4.93
CA LYS A 197 -9.95 0.51 5.73
C LYS A 197 -9.68 0.25 7.21
N LEU A 198 -8.70 0.97 7.78
CA LEU A 198 -8.40 0.84 9.19
C LEU A 198 -9.47 1.54 10.03
N ARG A 199 -9.78 0.93 11.18
CA ARG A 199 -10.55 1.63 12.21
C ARG A 199 -9.74 2.84 12.70
N SER A 200 -10.38 3.99 12.80
CA SER A 200 -9.77 5.16 13.43
C SER A 200 -9.46 4.86 14.90
N VAL A 201 -8.24 5.17 15.31
CA VAL A 201 -7.75 4.99 16.67
C VAL A 201 -7.63 6.36 17.31
N GLY A 202 -8.36 6.55 18.41
CA GLY A 202 -8.30 7.79 19.20
C GLY A 202 -7.06 7.85 20.10
N SER A 203 -6.69 9.05 20.54
CA SER A 203 -5.56 9.23 21.47
C SER A 203 -5.80 8.57 22.85
N ASN A 204 -7.04 8.43 23.25
CA ASN A 204 -7.46 7.75 24.48
C ASN A 204 -7.34 6.21 24.39
N GLU A 205 -7.19 5.67 23.18
CA GLU A 205 -6.99 4.23 22.94
C GLU A 205 -5.49 3.87 22.89
N LEU A 206 -4.60 4.87 22.86
CA LEU A 206 -3.15 4.66 22.84
C LEU A 206 -2.56 4.71 24.25
N ILE A 207 -2.53 3.57 24.93
CA ILE A 207 -2.02 3.46 26.29
C ILE A 207 -0.56 3.00 26.25
N LEU A 208 0.33 3.95 26.43
CA LEU A 208 1.79 3.77 26.43
C LEU A 208 2.42 4.62 27.54
N PRO A 209 3.62 4.28 28.04
CA PRO A 209 4.34 5.12 28.99
C PRO A 209 4.52 6.56 28.47
N ALA A 210 4.44 7.55 29.34
CA ALA A 210 4.55 8.97 28.98
C ALA A 210 5.81 9.28 28.16
N ARG A 211 6.93 8.64 28.49
CA ARG A 211 8.21 8.78 27.75
C ARG A 211 8.08 8.29 26.30
N THR A 212 7.43 7.15 26.09
CA THR A 212 7.20 6.60 24.75
C THR A 212 6.30 7.53 23.93
N LEU A 213 5.22 8.05 24.52
CA LEU A 213 4.32 9.02 23.89
C LEU A 213 5.05 10.32 23.50
N GLN A 214 5.90 10.85 24.37
CA GLN A 214 6.72 12.05 24.10
C GLN A 214 7.69 11.80 22.93
N LEU A 215 8.33 10.62 22.87
CA LEU A 215 9.21 10.26 21.76
C LEU A 215 8.44 10.14 20.44
N LEU A 216 7.25 9.56 20.45
CA LEU A 216 6.38 9.48 19.28
C LEU A 216 5.97 10.88 18.81
N GLU A 217 5.46 11.72 19.71
CA GLU A 217 5.04 13.09 19.37
C GLU A 217 6.21 13.90 18.80
N ARG A 218 7.39 13.88 19.44
CA ARG A 218 8.56 14.62 18.98
C ARG A 218 9.07 14.13 17.62
N ASN A 219 9.12 12.81 17.42
CA ASN A 219 9.79 12.20 16.26
C ASN A 219 8.87 11.96 15.06
N VAL A 220 7.55 12.03 15.24
CA VAL A 220 6.58 11.92 14.16
C VAL A 220 5.84 13.23 13.98
N SER A 221 4.83 13.54 14.82
CA SER A 221 3.96 14.71 14.62
C SER A 221 4.71 16.03 14.70
N GLY A 222 5.60 16.18 15.69
CA GLY A 222 6.46 17.35 15.85
C GLY A 222 7.44 17.51 14.70
N PHE A 223 8.07 16.42 14.26
CA PHE A 223 8.96 16.43 13.11
C PHE A 223 8.25 16.84 11.82
N ILE A 224 7.06 16.29 11.55
CA ILE A 224 6.25 16.67 10.37
C ILE A 224 5.90 18.16 10.40
N LYS A 225 5.47 18.69 11.54
CA LYS A 225 5.17 20.14 11.71
C LYS A 225 6.39 21.03 11.43
N GLN A 226 7.59 20.55 11.72
CA GLN A 226 8.83 21.31 11.52
C GLN A 226 9.48 21.12 10.14
N ARG A 227 9.02 20.18 9.32
CA ARG A 227 9.57 19.92 7.97
C ARG A 227 9.78 21.17 7.10
N PRO A 228 8.84 22.13 7.01
CA PRO A 228 9.04 23.34 6.22
C PRO A 228 10.20 24.19 6.71
N HIS A 229 10.44 24.22 8.02
CA HIS A 229 11.57 24.97 8.62
C HIS A 229 12.89 24.23 8.41
N LEU A 230 12.91 22.92 8.62
CA LEU A 230 14.09 22.08 8.37
C LEU A 230 14.54 22.19 6.91
N ARG A 231 13.62 22.15 5.97
CA ARG A 231 13.92 22.33 4.54
C ARG A 231 14.54 23.69 4.24
N LYS A 232 14.05 24.78 4.85
CA LYS A 232 14.65 26.12 4.71
C LYS A 232 16.06 26.19 5.25
N LEU A 233 16.40 25.37 6.25
CA LEU A 233 17.74 25.25 6.82
C LEU A 233 18.65 24.29 6.05
N GLY A 234 18.17 23.67 4.96
CA GLY A 234 18.92 22.68 4.20
C GLY A 234 19.08 21.33 4.94
N MET A 235 18.24 21.07 5.96
CA MET A 235 18.30 19.84 6.74
C MET A 235 17.42 18.74 6.09
N PRO A 236 17.80 17.46 6.26
CA PRO A 236 17.00 16.34 5.79
C PRO A 236 15.58 16.34 6.36
N VAL A 237 14.60 16.01 5.54
CA VAL A 237 13.19 15.88 5.95
C VAL A 237 12.66 14.46 5.84
N LYS A 238 13.50 13.51 5.43
CA LYS A 238 13.27 12.06 5.58
C LYS A 238 13.64 11.62 6.98
N LYS A 239 13.05 10.54 7.49
CA LYS A 239 13.33 10.03 8.84
C LYS A 239 13.13 8.54 8.96
N GLY A 240 14.02 7.85 9.68
CA GLY A 240 13.94 6.44 10.03
C GLY A 240 13.65 6.22 11.52
N LEU A 241 12.65 5.42 11.83
CA LEU A 241 12.25 5.04 13.19
C LEU A 241 12.25 3.53 13.34
N LEU A 242 12.69 3.03 14.51
CA LEU A 242 12.57 1.64 14.88
C LEU A 242 11.70 1.52 16.14
N PHE A 243 10.55 0.84 16.02
CA PHE A 243 9.70 0.47 17.14
C PHE A 243 10.04 -0.94 17.59
N TYR A 244 10.50 -1.11 18.82
CA TYR A 244 10.91 -2.40 19.34
C TYR A 244 10.30 -2.70 20.70
N GLY A 245 10.14 -3.96 21.04
CA GLY A 245 9.61 -4.42 22.32
C GLY A 245 8.88 -5.76 22.19
N PRO A 246 8.45 -6.34 23.32
CA PRO A 246 7.74 -7.61 23.33
C PRO A 246 6.50 -7.63 22.42
N PRO A 247 6.04 -8.81 21.96
CA PRO A 247 4.81 -8.92 21.22
C PRO A 247 3.61 -8.46 22.07
N GLY A 248 2.59 -7.88 21.39
CA GLY A 248 1.36 -7.44 22.05
C GLY A 248 1.48 -6.15 22.87
N THR A 249 2.56 -5.37 22.74
CA THR A 249 2.78 -4.09 23.44
C THR A 249 2.26 -2.86 22.70
N GLY A 250 1.60 -3.04 21.54
CA GLY A 250 0.90 -1.96 20.83
C GLY A 250 1.66 -1.34 19.67
N LYS A 251 2.75 -1.93 19.15
CA LYS A 251 3.52 -1.38 18.01
C LYS A 251 2.63 -1.18 16.76
N THR A 252 1.95 -2.21 16.28
CA THR A 252 1.00 -2.12 15.14
C THR A 252 -0.19 -1.19 15.46
N HIS A 253 -0.68 -1.21 16.70
CA HIS A 253 -1.76 -0.31 17.12
C HIS A 253 -1.35 1.17 17.02
N THR A 254 -0.10 1.48 17.39
CA THR A 254 0.47 2.82 17.23
C THR A 254 0.59 3.23 15.76
N ILE A 255 0.92 2.29 14.87
CA ILE A 255 0.93 2.56 13.41
C ILE A 255 -0.47 2.96 12.94
N HIS A 256 -1.50 2.23 13.35
CA HIS A 256 -2.90 2.57 13.02
C HIS A 256 -3.29 3.94 13.58
N TYR A 257 -2.87 4.25 14.82
CA TYR A 257 -3.05 5.58 15.40
C TYR A 257 -2.37 6.66 14.56
N LEU A 258 -1.10 6.49 14.19
CA LEU A 258 -0.37 7.46 13.37
C LEU A 258 -1.03 7.67 12.00
N ALA A 259 -1.46 6.59 11.35
CA ALA A 259 -2.20 6.68 10.08
C ALA A 259 -3.50 7.47 10.23
N SER A 260 -4.22 7.30 11.36
CA SER A 260 -5.45 8.04 11.65
C SER A 260 -5.20 9.53 11.96
N GLN A 261 -4.06 9.86 12.58
CA GLN A 261 -3.70 11.24 12.92
C GLN A 261 -3.07 12.03 11.78
N LEU A 262 -2.65 11.36 10.73
CA LEU A 262 -1.93 11.92 9.60
C LEU A 262 -2.67 11.65 8.27
N PRO A 263 -3.91 12.14 8.11
CA PRO A 263 -4.76 11.84 6.95
C PRO A 263 -4.16 12.31 5.61
N ASP A 264 -3.25 13.30 5.64
CA ASP A 264 -2.57 13.80 4.45
C ASP A 264 -1.34 12.95 4.06
N HIS A 265 -0.96 11.95 4.88
CA HIS A 265 0.18 11.07 4.62
C HIS A 265 -0.30 9.71 4.13
N THR A 266 0.24 9.26 3.01
CA THR A 266 -0.02 7.90 2.51
C THR A 266 0.77 6.90 3.34
N THR A 267 0.10 5.91 3.93
CA THR A 267 0.76 4.86 4.72
C THR A 267 0.90 3.60 3.86
N LEU A 268 2.14 3.17 3.65
CA LEU A 268 2.49 1.96 2.90
C LEU A 268 2.83 0.85 3.90
N LEU A 269 2.02 -0.21 3.96
CA LEU A 269 2.26 -1.36 4.84
C LEU A 269 3.01 -2.45 4.08
N ILE A 270 4.14 -2.87 4.61
CA ILE A 270 4.99 -3.94 4.06
C ILE A 270 5.13 -5.03 5.12
N THR A 271 4.67 -6.23 4.80
CA THR A 271 4.89 -7.42 5.62
C THR A 271 6.11 -8.19 5.13
N ALA A 272 6.60 -9.13 5.94
CA ALA A 272 7.76 -9.95 5.58
C ALA A 272 7.58 -10.70 4.25
N GLU A 273 6.36 -11.12 3.91
CA GLU A 273 6.04 -11.80 2.65
C GLU A 273 6.16 -10.89 1.42
N GLN A 274 6.01 -9.59 1.59
CA GLN A 274 6.00 -8.60 0.51
C GLN A 274 7.36 -7.96 0.24
N VAL A 275 8.41 -8.42 0.92
CA VAL A 275 9.76 -7.84 0.82
C VAL A 275 10.34 -7.94 -0.60
N GLY A 276 9.92 -8.93 -1.38
CA GLY A 276 10.27 -9.02 -2.80
C GLY A 276 9.80 -7.82 -3.65
N LEU A 277 8.82 -7.06 -3.17
CA LEU A 277 8.24 -5.90 -3.84
C LEU A 277 8.83 -4.56 -3.35
N LEU A 278 9.90 -4.55 -2.57
CA LEU A 278 10.48 -3.32 -1.99
C LEU A 278 10.71 -2.21 -3.01
N ASP A 279 11.26 -2.54 -4.18
CA ASP A 279 11.52 -1.54 -5.24
C ASP A 279 10.23 -0.81 -5.66
N HIS A 280 9.13 -1.57 -5.80
CA HIS A 280 7.82 -1.01 -6.14
C HIS A 280 7.26 -0.15 -5.01
N TYR A 281 7.41 -0.60 -3.74
CA TYR A 281 7.01 0.19 -2.59
C TYR A 281 7.76 1.51 -2.48
N PHE A 282 9.08 1.52 -2.73
CA PHE A 282 9.86 2.75 -2.71
C PHE A 282 9.54 3.69 -3.87
N GLN A 283 9.27 3.15 -5.07
CA GLN A 283 8.77 3.96 -6.19
C GLN A 283 7.41 4.58 -5.81
N LEU A 284 6.52 3.81 -5.22
CA LEU A 284 5.21 4.28 -4.79
C LEU A 284 5.31 5.32 -3.67
N ALA A 285 6.20 5.12 -2.69
CA ALA A 285 6.48 6.09 -1.64
C ALA A 285 6.97 7.42 -2.20
N ARG A 286 7.87 7.40 -3.18
CA ARG A 286 8.34 8.61 -3.89
C ARG A 286 7.21 9.33 -4.63
N PHE A 287 6.29 8.58 -5.19
CA PHE A 287 5.16 9.11 -5.96
C PHE A 287 4.05 9.69 -5.07
N LEU A 288 3.72 9.02 -3.96
CA LEU A 288 2.61 9.36 -3.07
C LEU A 288 3.02 10.21 -1.85
N GLN A 289 4.13 10.93 -1.93
CA GLN A 289 4.56 11.83 -0.83
C GLN A 289 3.49 12.88 -0.51
N PRO A 290 3.37 13.29 0.77
CA PRO A 290 4.10 12.77 1.94
C PRO A 290 3.67 11.34 2.31
N ALA A 291 4.64 10.49 2.69
CA ALA A 291 4.40 9.07 2.91
C ALA A 291 5.02 8.55 4.23
N ILE A 292 4.38 7.52 4.79
CA ILE A 292 4.90 6.70 5.89
C ILE A 292 5.06 5.29 5.35
N VAL A 293 6.27 4.77 5.33
CA VAL A 293 6.58 3.40 4.93
C VAL A 293 6.77 2.56 6.18
N VAL A 294 5.88 1.63 6.40
CA VAL A 294 5.88 0.74 7.57
C VAL A 294 6.36 -0.63 7.15
N ILE A 295 7.37 -1.14 7.83
CA ILE A 295 7.86 -2.51 7.65
C ILE A 295 7.62 -3.26 8.95
N GLU A 296 6.62 -4.16 8.92
CA GLU A 296 6.28 -4.95 10.10
C GLU A 296 7.18 -6.18 10.22
N ASP A 297 7.49 -6.55 11.48
CA ASP A 297 8.31 -7.70 11.86
C ASP A 297 9.62 -7.81 11.06
N ALA A 298 10.39 -6.73 11.03
CA ALA A 298 11.65 -6.61 10.30
C ALA A 298 12.69 -7.69 10.68
N ASP A 299 12.58 -8.30 11.86
CA ASP A 299 13.38 -9.46 12.27
C ASP A 299 13.10 -10.72 11.45
N LEU A 300 11.91 -10.90 10.88
CA LEU A 300 11.62 -12.00 9.97
C LEU A 300 12.35 -11.84 8.64
N ILE A 301 12.53 -10.61 8.19
CA ILE A 301 13.33 -10.28 6.99
C ILE A 301 14.80 -10.62 7.21
N ALA A 302 15.31 -10.42 8.42
CA ALA A 302 16.70 -10.74 8.78
C ALA A 302 16.97 -12.25 8.87
N ARG A 303 15.93 -13.08 9.13
CA ARG A 303 16.04 -14.54 9.32
C ARG A 303 16.16 -15.36 8.06
N SER A 304 15.72 -14.85 6.92
CA SER A 304 15.80 -15.59 5.64
C SER A 304 17.24 -15.97 5.26
N ARG A 305 18.26 -15.49 6.03
CA ARG A 305 19.66 -15.85 5.89
C ARG A 305 20.03 -17.28 6.28
N GLU A 306 19.32 -17.89 7.24
CA GLU A 306 19.76 -19.17 7.83
C GLU A 306 19.29 -20.38 7.03
N SER A 307 18.28 -20.22 6.14
CA SER A 307 17.67 -21.33 5.42
C SER A 307 18.08 -21.49 3.96
N MET A 308 18.76 -20.51 3.33
CA MET A 308 19.19 -20.57 1.93
C MET A 308 20.68 -20.20 1.79
N GLY A 309 21.55 -21.18 1.92
CA GLY A 309 23.01 -21.01 1.85
C GLY A 309 23.55 -20.68 0.46
N GLY A 310 23.41 -19.44 -0.01
CA GLY A 310 24.01 -18.93 -1.24
C GLY A 310 24.81 -17.64 -1.02
N PRO A 311 25.97 -17.46 -1.68
CA PRO A 311 26.88 -16.32 -1.46
C PRO A 311 26.44 -14.99 -2.11
N CYS A 312 25.26 -14.90 -2.71
CA CYS A 312 24.80 -13.74 -3.50
C CYS A 312 23.63 -12.93 -2.88
N GLU A 313 23.18 -13.24 -1.68
CA GLU A 313 22.09 -12.50 -1.06
C GLU A 313 22.63 -11.39 -0.15
N GLU A 314 22.78 -10.19 -0.71
CA GLU A 314 22.61 -8.98 0.11
C GLU A 314 21.30 -9.15 0.86
N SER A 315 21.35 -9.21 2.19
CA SER A 315 20.16 -9.48 2.97
C SER A 315 19.09 -8.45 2.56
N LEU A 316 17.85 -8.87 2.45
CA LEU A 316 16.70 -8.01 2.13
C LEU A 316 16.68 -6.75 3.02
N LEU A 317 17.16 -6.87 4.26
CA LEU A 317 17.38 -5.74 5.16
C LEU A 317 18.43 -4.75 4.62
N ASN A 318 19.54 -5.25 4.02
CA ASN A 318 20.52 -4.37 3.38
C ASN A 318 19.94 -3.66 2.17
N LYS A 319 19.13 -4.35 1.37
CA LYS A 319 18.40 -3.74 0.24
C LYS A 319 17.46 -2.65 0.72
N LEU A 320 16.68 -2.90 1.78
CA LEU A 320 15.83 -1.90 2.41
C LEU A 320 16.62 -0.66 2.85
N LEU A 321 17.73 -0.89 3.57
CA LEU A 321 18.57 0.20 4.06
C LEU A 321 19.25 0.97 2.91
N ASN A 322 19.61 0.31 1.82
CA ASN A 322 20.15 0.97 0.61
C ASN A 322 19.08 1.82 -0.09
N GLU A 323 17.85 1.32 -0.18
CA GLU A 323 16.74 2.10 -0.75
C GLU A 323 16.41 3.36 0.09
N MET A 324 16.51 3.27 1.42
CA MET A 324 16.37 4.44 2.30
C MET A 324 17.46 5.49 2.03
N ASP A 325 18.70 5.06 1.78
CA ASP A 325 19.80 5.96 1.42
C ASP A 325 19.62 6.58 0.02
N GLY A 326 19.11 5.82 -0.92
CA GLY A 326 18.83 6.27 -2.29
C GLY A 326 17.73 7.33 -2.41
N LEU A 327 17.02 7.64 -1.33
CA LEU A 327 16.06 8.73 -1.30
C LEU A 327 16.76 10.08 -1.16
N ARG A 328 16.23 11.07 -1.90
CA ARG A 328 16.69 12.44 -1.77
C ARG A 328 16.48 12.96 -0.34
N GLU A 329 17.35 13.87 0.10
CA GLU A 329 17.28 14.46 1.44
C GLU A 329 15.98 15.28 1.67
N ASP A 330 15.40 15.82 0.61
CA ASP A 330 14.14 16.58 0.62
C ASP A 330 12.87 15.68 0.47
N ALA A 331 13.02 14.35 0.43
CA ALA A 331 11.90 13.43 0.34
C ALA A 331 11.08 13.44 1.64
N GLU A 332 9.78 13.65 1.52
CA GLU A 332 8.85 13.66 2.66
C GLU A 332 8.40 12.24 3.03
N VAL A 333 9.36 11.39 3.39
CA VAL A 333 9.11 10.00 3.75
C VAL A 333 9.56 9.73 5.19
N ILE A 334 8.72 9.07 5.96
CA ILE A 334 9.07 8.51 7.28
C ILE A 334 9.06 6.99 7.15
N PHE A 335 10.14 6.35 7.59
CA PHE A 335 10.23 4.91 7.71
C PHE A 335 9.95 4.50 9.14
N VAL A 336 9.12 3.47 9.31
CA VAL A 336 8.84 2.86 10.62
C VAL A 336 9.07 1.37 10.49
N LEU A 337 10.13 0.88 11.10
CA LEU A 337 10.39 -0.56 11.22
C LEU A 337 9.83 -1.03 12.56
N THR A 338 9.21 -2.20 12.59
CA THR A 338 8.83 -2.84 13.87
C THR A 338 9.59 -4.15 14.06
N THR A 339 9.91 -4.49 15.30
CA THR A 339 10.50 -5.77 15.65
C THR A 339 10.15 -6.20 17.07
N ASN A 340 10.02 -7.51 17.26
CA ASN A 340 9.93 -8.15 18.56
C ASN A 340 11.31 -8.62 19.07
N ARG A 341 12.36 -8.51 18.23
CA ARG A 341 13.72 -9.04 18.49
C ARG A 341 14.79 -8.05 18.03
N PRO A 342 14.97 -6.93 18.74
CA PRO A 342 15.92 -5.88 18.33
C PRO A 342 17.33 -6.41 18.13
N GLN A 343 17.76 -7.42 18.91
CA GLN A 343 19.10 -8.00 18.84
C GLN A 343 19.43 -8.59 17.46
N GLN A 344 18.44 -9.08 16.71
CA GLN A 344 18.64 -9.62 15.36
C GLN A 344 18.89 -8.53 14.31
N LEU A 345 18.39 -7.32 14.57
CA LEU A 345 18.57 -6.16 13.69
C LEU A 345 19.80 -5.32 14.06
N GLU A 346 20.26 -5.43 15.31
CA GLU A 346 21.26 -4.52 15.91
C GLU A 346 22.56 -4.49 15.10
N ALA A 347 23.08 -5.64 14.69
CA ALA A 347 24.31 -5.72 13.89
C ALA A 347 24.17 -5.05 12.50
N ALA A 348 23.02 -5.19 11.86
CA ALA A 348 22.78 -4.62 10.53
C ALA A 348 22.53 -3.10 10.59
N ILE A 349 21.85 -2.62 11.63
CA ILE A 349 21.55 -1.20 11.83
C ILE A 349 22.79 -0.46 12.36
N ALA A 350 23.52 -1.04 13.33
CA ALA A 350 24.72 -0.42 13.92
C ALA A 350 25.86 -0.26 12.91
N SER A 351 25.96 -1.17 11.93
CA SER A 351 26.96 -1.06 10.85
C SER A 351 26.73 0.09 9.89
N ARG A 352 25.57 0.77 9.95
CA ARG A 352 25.15 1.79 8.98
C ARG A 352 24.41 2.95 9.64
N PRO A 353 25.14 3.84 10.36
CA PRO A 353 24.54 4.99 11.04
C PRO A 353 23.86 5.96 10.06
N GLY A 354 22.83 6.67 10.52
CA GLY A 354 22.09 7.67 9.73
C GLY A 354 20.88 7.13 8.97
N ARG A 355 20.52 5.84 9.13
CA ARG A 355 19.32 5.23 8.51
C ARG A 355 18.15 5.11 9.49
N ILE A 356 18.45 4.76 10.72
CA ILE A 356 17.51 4.82 11.83
C ILE A 356 17.94 5.97 12.73
N ASP A 357 17.13 7.01 12.74
CA ASP A 357 17.41 8.24 13.50
C ASP A 357 16.99 8.11 14.96
N GLN A 358 15.97 7.28 15.23
CA GLN A 358 15.45 7.09 16.57
C GLN A 358 14.88 5.69 16.76
N THR A 359 15.29 5.06 17.87
CA THR A 359 14.64 3.85 18.38
C THR A 359 13.63 4.23 19.45
N ILE A 360 12.47 3.59 19.45
CA ILE A 360 11.37 3.81 20.40
C ILE A 360 10.99 2.47 21.01
N GLU A 361 11.16 2.37 22.34
CA GLU A 361 10.81 1.17 23.08
C GLU A 361 9.31 1.13 23.40
N PHE A 362 8.72 -0.04 23.22
CA PHE A 362 7.35 -0.39 23.61
C PHE A 362 7.42 -1.44 24.72
N PRO A 363 7.62 -1.03 25.98
CA PRO A 363 7.73 -1.96 27.08
C PRO A 363 6.37 -2.59 27.42
N LEU A 364 6.40 -3.61 28.27
CA LEU A 364 5.18 -4.11 28.90
C LEU A 364 4.54 -2.99 29.75
N PRO A 365 3.20 -2.94 29.85
CA PRO A 365 2.50 -1.90 30.59
C PRO A 365 2.80 -2.02 32.10
N ASP A 366 3.06 -0.90 32.75
CA ASP A 366 3.14 -0.77 34.20
C ASP A 366 1.74 -0.93 34.85
N ALA A 367 1.64 -0.87 36.14
CA ALA A 367 0.38 -1.04 36.87
C ALA A 367 -0.70 -0.05 36.42
N ASP A 368 -0.34 1.21 36.22
CA ASP A 368 -1.27 2.25 35.74
C ASP A 368 -1.69 2.01 34.29
N GLY A 369 -0.77 1.62 33.44
CA GLY A 369 -1.07 1.23 32.06
C GLY A 369 -1.97 0.01 31.99
N ARG A 370 -1.75 -1.01 32.83
CA ARG A 370 -2.66 -2.16 32.91
C ARG A 370 -4.05 -1.76 33.38
N LYS A 371 -4.15 -0.89 34.37
CA LYS A 371 -5.44 -0.36 34.84
C LYS A 371 -6.18 0.36 33.71
N GLN A 372 -5.50 1.23 32.96
CA GLN A 372 -6.09 1.94 31.80
C GLN A 372 -6.54 0.95 30.72
N LEU A 373 -5.74 -0.08 30.42
CA LEU A 373 -6.11 -1.13 29.44
C LEU A 373 -7.34 -1.93 29.89
N VAL A 374 -7.47 -2.25 31.17
CA VAL A 374 -8.67 -2.91 31.73
C VAL A 374 -9.90 -2.06 31.48
N HIS A 375 -9.86 -0.77 31.81
CA HIS A 375 -10.98 0.14 31.56
C HIS A 375 -11.26 0.32 30.07
N LEU A 376 -10.24 0.39 29.23
CA LEU A 376 -10.41 0.49 27.78
C LEU A 376 -11.12 -0.75 27.19
N TYR A 377 -10.79 -1.95 27.69
CA TYR A 377 -11.37 -3.19 27.17
C TYR A 377 -12.62 -3.67 27.91
N ALA A 378 -13.06 -2.94 28.93
CA ALA A 378 -14.30 -3.23 29.64
C ALA A 378 -15.55 -3.14 28.72
N CYS A 379 -15.54 -2.25 27.74
CA CYS A 379 -16.58 -2.17 26.69
C CYS A 379 -18.03 -2.19 27.21
N GLY A 380 -18.32 -1.48 28.32
CA GLY A 380 -19.67 -1.42 28.91
C GLY A 380 -19.95 -2.46 30.02
N LEU A 381 -18.96 -3.27 30.39
CA LEU A 381 -19.06 -4.09 31.59
C LEU A 381 -18.99 -3.21 32.84
N GLU A 382 -19.78 -3.54 33.86
CA GLU A 382 -19.63 -2.97 35.19
C GLU A 382 -18.44 -3.61 35.89
N LEU A 383 -17.41 -2.80 36.20
CA LEU A 383 -16.17 -3.25 36.83
C LEU A 383 -16.09 -2.75 38.28
N PRO A 384 -16.28 -3.60 39.28
CA PRO A 384 -15.97 -3.25 40.68
C PRO A 384 -14.46 -2.97 40.87
N ASP A 385 -14.10 -1.98 41.67
CA ASP A 385 -12.70 -1.60 41.94
C ASP A 385 -11.85 -2.79 42.45
N SER A 386 -12.47 -3.69 43.24
CA SER A 386 -11.80 -4.92 43.72
C SER A 386 -11.40 -5.85 42.57
N VAL A 387 -12.23 -5.97 41.53
CA VAL A 387 -11.94 -6.79 40.35
C VAL A 387 -10.84 -6.14 39.54
N VAL A 388 -10.89 -4.80 39.31
CA VAL A 388 -9.85 -4.06 38.62
C VAL A 388 -8.49 -4.24 39.34
N GLY A 389 -8.46 -4.10 40.67
CA GLY A 389 -7.24 -4.28 41.45
C GLY A 389 -6.65 -5.68 41.29
N GLU A 390 -7.50 -6.71 41.35
CA GLU A 390 -7.09 -8.12 41.18
C GLU A 390 -6.56 -8.38 39.76
N ILE A 391 -7.22 -7.85 38.70
CA ILE A 391 -6.73 -7.97 37.33
C ILE A 391 -5.33 -7.35 37.22
N VAL A 392 -5.15 -6.13 37.72
CA VAL A 392 -3.85 -5.41 37.68
C VAL A 392 -2.77 -6.22 38.40
N GLN A 393 -3.07 -6.84 39.53
CA GLN A 393 -2.13 -7.65 40.28
C GLN A 393 -1.76 -8.96 39.54
N ARG A 394 -2.78 -9.70 39.07
CA ARG A 394 -2.57 -11.01 38.41
C ARG A 394 -2.01 -10.89 36.99
N THR A 395 -2.03 -9.71 36.39
CA THR A 395 -1.47 -9.47 35.06
C THR A 395 -0.10 -8.77 35.09
N GLU A 396 0.62 -8.91 36.18
CA GLU A 396 2.01 -8.44 36.25
C GLU A 396 2.84 -9.06 35.12
N SER A 397 3.63 -8.23 34.41
CA SER A 397 4.42 -8.64 33.25
C SER A 397 3.62 -9.17 32.05
N ALA A 398 2.30 -8.96 32.01
CA ALA A 398 1.48 -9.30 30.86
C ALA A 398 1.44 -8.18 29.82
N SER A 399 1.31 -8.56 28.56
CA SER A 399 1.16 -7.60 27.45
C SER A 399 -0.24 -6.99 27.37
N GLY A 400 -0.40 -5.87 26.64
CA GLY A 400 -1.71 -5.30 26.39
C GLY A 400 -2.65 -6.26 25.61
N ALA A 401 -2.09 -7.10 24.74
CA ALA A 401 -2.87 -8.12 24.03
C ALA A 401 -3.40 -9.21 24.97
N PHE A 402 -2.60 -9.61 25.97
CA PHE A 402 -3.05 -10.56 27.01
C PHE A 402 -4.23 -9.99 27.80
N ILE A 403 -4.11 -8.72 28.25
CA ILE A 403 -5.19 -8.05 29.01
C ILE A 403 -6.47 -7.96 28.16
N LYS A 404 -6.34 -7.62 26.88
CA LYS A 404 -7.48 -7.56 25.95
C LYS A 404 -8.21 -8.91 25.88
N GLU A 405 -7.46 -9.99 25.71
CA GLU A 405 -8.03 -11.33 25.61
C GLU A 405 -8.61 -11.80 26.96
N LEU A 406 -7.95 -11.46 28.08
CA LEU A 406 -8.49 -11.73 29.41
C LEU A 406 -9.86 -11.06 29.61
N MET A 407 -9.98 -9.78 29.30
CA MET A 407 -11.23 -9.04 29.42
C MET A 407 -12.32 -9.62 28.54
N ARG A 408 -11.99 -10.03 27.31
CA ARG A 408 -12.94 -10.70 26.41
C ARG A 408 -13.46 -12.02 26.98
N ARG A 409 -12.58 -12.88 27.54
CA ARG A 409 -12.96 -14.17 28.14
C ARG A 409 -13.74 -13.96 29.43
N SER A 410 -13.31 -13.05 30.29
CA SER A 410 -14.03 -12.74 31.52
C SER A 410 -15.45 -12.23 31.22
N ALA A 411 -15.62 -11.41 30.15
CA ALA A 411 -16.96 -11.02 29.70
C ALA A 411 -17.78 -12.22 29.22
N GLN A 412 -17.16 -13.20 28.57
CA GLN A 412 -17.83 -14.42 28.11
C GLN A 412 -18.34 -15.25 29.29
N PHE A 413 -17.51 -15.47 30.33
CA PHE A 413 -17.95 -16.16 31.56
C PHE A 413 -19.06 -15.41 32.28
N CYS A 414 -18.90 -14.08 32.46
CA CYS A 414 -19.91 -13.21 33.07
C CYS A 414 -21.29 -13.35 32.39
N LEU A 415 -21.33 -13.45 31.06
CA LEU A 415 -22.58 -13.64 30.32
C LEU A 415 -23.12 -15.07 30.44
N GLN A 416 -22.28 -16.10 30.46
CA GLN A 416 -22.65 -17.51 30.61
C GLN A 416 -23.22 -17.79 31.99
N ASP A 417 -22.66 -17.16 33.03
CA ASP A 417 -23.10 -17.36 34.43
C ASP A 417 -24.25 -16.44 34.86
N GLY A 418 -24.73 -15.61 33.91
CA GLY A 418 -25.92 -14.77 34.11
C GLY A 418 -25.70 -13.53 34.98
N HIS A 419 -24.45 -13.07 35.10
CA HIS A 419 -24.07 -11.90 35.91
C HIS A 419 -24.46 -10.54 35.32
N ALA A 420 -25.30 -10.54 34.26
CA ALA A 420 -25.89 -9.33 33.65
C ALA A 420 -24.90 -8.19 33.31
N GLY A 421 -23.67 -8.54 32.96
CA GLY A 421 -22.62 -7.58 32.57
C GLY A 421 -21.83 -6.99 33.73
N ARG A 422 -22.05 -7.43 34.96
CA ARG A 422 -21.24 -7.08 36.11
C ARG A 422 -20.17 -8.14 36.35
N LEU A 423 -18.90 -7.78 36.11
CA LEU A 423 -17.79 -8.71 36.21
C LEU A 423 -17.50 -9.08 37.66
N THR A 424 -17.33 -10.38 37.92
CA THR A 424 -17.01 -10.92 39.24
C THR A 424 -15.56 -11.46 39.31
N LEU A 425 -15.07 -11.72 40.52
CA LEU A 425 -13.76 -12.38 40.71
C LEU A 425 -13.77 -13.84 40.22
N GLU A 426 -14.94 -14.48 40.20
CA GLU A 426 -15.12 -15.85 39.71
C GLU A 426 -14.97 -15.89 38.20
N ASP A 427 -15.62 -14.98 37.47
CA ASP A 427 -15.47 -14.83 36.03
C ASP A 427 -14.02 -14.60 35.61
N LEU A 428 -13.33 -13.71 36.37
CA LEU A 428 -11.92 -13.43 36.14
C LEU A 428 -11.04 -14.65 36.37
N SER A 429 -11.29 -15.39 37.45
CA SER A 429 -10.49 -16.57 37.80
C SER A 429 -10.70 -17.67 36.78
N ALA A 430 -11.94 -17.92 36.36
CA ALA A 430 -12.23 -18.89 35.30
C ALA A 430 -11.53 -18.55 33.98
N ALA A 431 -11.55 -17.28 33.59
CA ALA A 431 -10.86 -16.81 32.39
C ALA A 431 -9.33 -16.97 32.49
N LEU A 432 -8.72 -16.63 33.63
CA LEU A 432 -7.29 -16.81 33.85
C LEU A 432 -6.89 -18.29 33.87
N ASP A 433 -7.66 -19.14 34.53
CA ASP A 433 -7.41 -20.58 34.58
C ASP A 433 -7.47 -21.19 33.18
N GLU A 434 -8.43 -20.77 32.34
CA GLU A 434 -8.48 -21.21 30.96
C GLU A 434 -7.27 -20.72 30.16
N MET A 435 -6.85 -19.46 30.33
CA MET A 435 -5.71 -18.88 29.61
C MET A 435 -4.36 -19.46 30.03
N LEU A 436 -4.14 -19.69 31.33
CA LEU A 436 -2.85 -20.06 31.89
C LEU A 436 -2.66 -21.57 32.03
N PHE A 437 -3.68 -22.31 32.43
CA PHE A 437 -3.57 -23.74 32.78
C PHE A 437 -4.19 -24.65 31.74
N SER A 438 -5.41 -24.37 31.27
CA SER A 438 -6.12 -25.26 30.34
C SER A 438 -5.54 -25.21 28.94
N GLY A 439 -4.95 -24.10 28.51
CA GLY A 439 -4.33 -23.91 27.19
C GLY A 439 -2.86 -24.33 27.11
N GLY A 440 -2.21 -24.69 28.22
CA GLY A 440 -0.80 -25.08 28.30
C GLY A 440 0.19 -23.93 28.06
N SER A 441 1.49 -24.22 28.15
CA SER A 441 2.57 -23.23 28.03
C SER A 441 2.61 -22.53 26.66
N LEU A 442 2.11 -23.16 25.61
CA LEU A 442 2.03 -22.54 24.28
C LEU A 442 1.00 -21.42 24.26
N ASN A 443 -0.16 -21.62 24.91
CA ASN A 443 -1.20 -20.60 24.98
C ASN A 443 -0.71 -19.33 25.69
N VAL A 444 0.00 -19.48 26.82
CA VAL A 444 0.60 -18.37 27.56
C VAL A 444 1.56 -17.57 26.68
N LYS A 445 2.42 -18.25 25.92
CA LYS A 445 3.36 -17.60 24.99
C LYS A 445 2.67 -16.89 23.84
N LEU A 446 1.66 -17.50 23.23
CA LEU A 446 0.90 -16.91 22.11
C LEU A 446 0.13 -15.67 22.54
N LEU A 447 -0.40 -15.66 23.75
CA LEU A 447 -1.18 -14.54 24.28
C LEU A 447 -0.33 -13.43 24.91
N GLY A 448 1.00 -13.63 25.03
CA GLY A 448 1.89 -12.65 25.69
C GLY A 448 1.67 -12.60 27.20
N GLY A 449 1.34 -13.73 27.80
CA GLY A 449 1.19 -13.87 29.26
C GLY A 449 2.53 -13.86 29.99
N PRO A 450 2.51 -13.73 31.34
CA PRO A 450 3.71 -13.73 32.15
C PRO A 450 4.49 -15.03 31.94
N GLN A 451 5.80 -14.89 31.67
CA GLN A 451 6.68 -16.07 31.59
C GLN A 451 6.86 -16.63 32.99
N PRO A 452 6.72 -17.94 33.21
CA PRO A 452 7.08 -18.52 34.48
C PRO A 452 8.54 -18.19 34.78
N SER A 453 8.78 -17.51 35.90
CA SER A 453 10.14 -17.24 36.40
C SER A 453 10.91 -18.54 36.44
N ALA A 454 12.11 -18.58 35.85
CA ALA A 454 13.06 -19.68 35.99
C ALA A 454 13.63 -19.69 37.41
N ALA A 455 12.79 -19.94 38.42
CA ALA A 455 13.17 -20.10 39.79
C ALA A 455 12.70 -21.47 40.27
N GLY A 456 13.64 -22.39 40.45
CA GLY A 456 13.45 -23.61 41.21
C GLY A 456 13.60 -24.92 40.44
N GLY A 457 14.73 -25.10 39.78
CA GLY A 457 15.26 -26.45 39.50
C GLY A 457 16.12 -26.89 40.65
N THR A 458 15.54 -27.36 41.76
CA THR A 458 16.24 -28.20 42.74
C THR A 458 15.41 -29.44 42.92
N GLY A 459 15.93 -30.50 42.39
CA GLY A 459 15.95 -31.89 42.80
C GLY A 459 14.69 -32.56 43.38
N LEU A 460 14.19 -33.53 42.65
CA LEU A 460 14.15 -34.92 43.11
C LEU A 460 13.90 -35.80 41.87
#